data_7aaafb64013ffa06c4a6b29a2f7900d5
#
_entry.id   7aaafb64013ffa06c4a6b29a2f7900d5
#
_cell.length_a   1.000
_cell.length_b   1.000
_cell.length_c   1.000
_cell.angle_alpha   90.00
_cell.angle_beta   90.00
_cell.angle_gamma   90.00
#
_symmetry.space_group_name_H-M   'P 1'
#
loop_
_entity.id
_entity.type
_entity.pdbx_description
1 polymer ?
#
loop_
_entity_poly.entity_id
_entity_poly.type
_entity_poly.pdbx_seq_one_letter_code
_entity_poly.pdbx_strand_id
1 'polypeptide(L)'
;MWYTDGQYTTSFFAEGAAAVDRVILHCDLNSFYASVELLSRPELRELPVAVCGDPASRKGIILAKNEPAKACGVKTAETIWQARRKCPDLVLLPPHHGLYREFSHLVNAIYGQYTDLVEPFGIDESWLDITGSMHLFGGDGRAIADQIRGTVKEETGLTISVGVSFNKVFAKLGSDMKKPDATTVLTRADVPEKVWPLPVTDLLFVGR
;
A
#
# COMPACT_ATOMS: atom_id res chain seq x y z
N MET A 1 29.70 -52.81 -38.18
CA MET A 1 29.61 -52.15 -39.49
C MET A 1 28.68 -50.96 -39.34
N TRP A 2 29.22 -49.82 -39.05
CA TRP A 2 28.98 -48.45 -39.52
C TRP A 2 27.53 -48.03 -39.75
N TYR A 3 27.08 -47.11 -38.93
CA TYR A 3 26.08 -46.12 -39.39
C TYR A 3 26.49 -44.73 -38.94
N THR A 4 26.81 -43.92 -39.90
CA THR A 4 27.06 -42.49 -39.85
C THR A 4 25.76 -41.74 -40.14
N ASP A 5 25.67 -40.53 -39.52
CA ASP A 5 24.90 -39.36 -39.92
C ASP A 5 23.37 -39.42 -39.79
N GLY A 6 22.93 -38.80 -38.73
CA GLY A 6 21.60 -38.27 -38.58
C GLY A 6 21.68 -36.87 -37.97
N GLN A 7 21.61 -35.85 -38.82
CA GLN A 7 21.45 -34.44 -38.43
C GLN A 7 20.17 -34.29 -37.61
N TYR A 8 20.26 -34.18 -36.30
CA TYR A 8 19.20 -33.62 -35.50
C TYR A 8 19.38 -32.11 -35.49
N THR A 9 18.67 -31.45 -36.39
CA THR A 9 18.47 -29.99 -36.35
C THR A 9 17.74 -29.66 -35.04
N THR A 10 18.49 -29.22 -34.04
CA THR A 10 17.99 -28.54 -32.87
C THR A 10 17.47 -27.14 -33.27
N SER A 11 16.21 -27.05 -33.65
CA SER A 11 15.53 -25.80 -33.85
C SER A 11 14.10 -25.86 -33.29
N PHE A 12 14.00 -26.13 -31.99
CA PHE A 12 12.77 -25.98 -31.24
C PHE A 12 13.04 -25.26 -29.89
N PHE A 13 13.94 -24.30 -29.91
CA PHE A 13 13.79 -23.21 -28.98
C PHE A 13 13.12 -22.08 -29.76
N ALA A 14 11.79 -22.05 -29.73
CA ALA A 14 11.07 -20.85 -30.03
C ALA A 14 11.76 -19.73 -29.25
N GLU A 15 12.24 -18.70 -29.95
CA GLU A 15 12.66 -17.45 -29.32
C GLU A 15 11.55 -17.09 -28.35
N GLY A 16 11.84 -17.21 -27.03
CA GLY A 16 10.85 -16.98 -26.00
C GLY A 16 10.39 -15.55 -26.17
N ALA A 17 9.11 -15.37 -26.45
CA ALA A 17 8.48 -14.07 -26.34
C ALA A 17 8.97 -13.49 -25.00
N ALA A 18 9.64 -12.34 -25.02
CA ALA A 18 10.14 -11.71 -23.83
C ALA A 18 8.98 -11.66 -22.84
N ALA A 19 9.13 -12.32 -21.70
CA ALA A 19 8.06 -12.41 -20.72
C ALA A 19 7.67 -10.97 -20.38
N VAL A 20 6.45 -10.58 -20.73
CA VAL A 20 5.94 -9.25 -20.41
C VAL A 20 5.98 -9.12 -18.88
N ASP A 21 6.69 -8.11 -18.38
CA ASP A 21 6.73 -7.86 -16.94
C ASP A 21 5.30 -7.68 -16.41
N ARG A 22 5.04 -8.30 -15.28
CA ARG A 22 3.79 -8.03 -14.55
C ARG A 22 3.73 -6.56 -14.14
N VAL A 23 2.52 -6.05 -14.04
CA VAL A 23 2.25 -4.74 -13.43
C VAL A 23 1.42 -4.96 -12.18
N ILE A 24 2.11 -4.88 -11.05
CA ILE A 24 1.54 -5.09 -9.72
C ILE A 24 1.44 -3.74 -9.01
N LEU A 25 0.25 -3.43 -8.53
CA LEU A 25 0.02 -2.32 -7.64
C LEU A 25 -0.02 -2.83 -6.19
N HIS A 26 0.50 -2.02 -5.27
CA HIS A 26 0.23 -2.15 -3.85
C HIS A 26 -0.47 -0.88 -3.38
N CYS A 27 -1.70 -1.01 -2.91
CA CYS A 27 -2.53 0.08 -2.41
C CYS A 27 -2.56 0.04 -0.88
N ASP A 28 -2.33 1.20 -0.23
CA ASP A 28 -2.19 1.32 1.23
C ASP A 28 -2.99 2.55 1.70
N LEU A 29 -4.02 2.35 2.51
CA LEU A 29 -4.87 3.41 3.05
C LEU A 29 -4.11 4.27 4.07
N ASN A 30 -4.02 5.56 3.80
CA ASN A 30 -3.24 6.48 4.61
C ASN A 30 -3.87 6.71 5.99
N SER A 31 -3.11 6.45 7.06
CA SER A 31 -3.54 6.66 8.44
C SER A 31 -4.92 6.07 8.75
N PHE A 32 -5.21 4.88 8.21
CA PHE A 32 -6.53 4.32 7.95
C PHE A 32 -7.56 4.57 9.07
N TYR A 33 -7.34 4.04 10.28
CA TYR A 33 -8.33 4.18 11.36
C TYR A 33 -8.55 5.65 11.73
N ALA A 34 -7.49 6.45 11.81
CA ALA A 34 -7.61 7.87 12.11
C ALA A 34 -8.36 8.61 11.00
N SER A 35 -8.10 8.27 9.73
CA SER A 35 -8.79 8.88 8.59
C SER A 35 -10.28 8.56 8.59
N VAL A 36 -10.68 7.30 8.86
CA VAL A 36 -12.09 6.90 8.97
C VAL A 36 -12.79 7.64 10.11
N GLU A 37 -12.17 7.74 11.30
CA GLU A 37 -12.75 8.48 12.43
C GLU A 37 -12.94 9.97 12.13
N LEU A 38 -12.04 10.55 11.35
CA LEU A 38 -12.06 11.97 11.00
C LEU A 38 -13.05 12.31 9.87
N LEU A 39 -13.64 11.33 9.17
CA LEU A 39 -14.71 11.60 8.20
C LEU A 39 -15.92 12.25 8.86
N SER A 40 -16.30 11.79 10.05
CA SER A 40 -17.44 12.33 10.82
C SER A 40 -17.04 13.45 11.78
N ARG A 41 -15.78 13.83 11.86
CA ARG A 41 -15.23 14.84 12.79
C ARG A 41 -14.29 15.81 12.07
N PRO A 42 -14.80 16.59 11.10
CA PRO A 42 -13.99 17.49 10.28
C PRO A 42 -13.25 18.55 11.14
N GLU A 43 -13.79 18.94 12.28
CA GLU A 43 -13.20 19.89 13.22
C GLU A 43 -11.91 19.40 13.88
N LEU A 44 -11.66 18.08 13.88
CA LEU A 44 -10.45 17.48 14.46
C LEU A 44 -9.33 17.26 13.42
N ARG A 45 -9.56 17.49 12.13
CA ARG A 45 -8.60 17.15 11.08
C ARG A 45 -7.25 17.82 11.22
N GLU A 46 -7.25 19.07 11.67
CA GLU A 46 -6.05 19.88 11.86
C GLU A 46 -5.38 19.68 13.22
N LEU A 47 -6.04 18.97 14.13
CA LEU A 47 -5.50 18.65 15.46
C LEU A 47 -4.73 17.33 15.42
N PRO A 48 -3.75 17.13 16.31
CA PRO A 48 -3.11 15.82 16.48
C PRO A 48 -4.11 14.82 17.06
N VAL A 49 -4.46 13.80 16.26
CA VAL A 49 -5.43 12.76 16.62
C VAL A 49 -4.79 11.38 16.54
N ALA A 50 -5.07 10.54 17.51
CA ALA A 50 -4.72 9.12 17.46
C ALA A 50 -5.91 8.25 17.86
N VAL A 51 -6.06 7.13 17.15
CA VAL A 51 -6.94 6.02 17.56
C VAL A 51 -6.14 5.10 18.46
N CYS A 52 -6.68 4.75 19.61
CA CYS A 52 -5.96 3.96 20.61
C CYS A 52 -6.89 3.01 21.36
N GLY A 53 -6.31 2.01 22.02
CA GLY A 53 -7.03 1.21 23.00
C GLY A 53 -7.52 2.06 24.19
N ASP A 54 -8.10 1.41 25.19
CA ASP A 54 -8.64 2.10 26.37
C ASP A 54 -7.62 3.04 27.04
N PRO A 55 -7.88 4.37 27.05
CA PRO A 55 -6.99 5.35 27.68
C PRO A 55 -6.82 5.18 29.20
N ALA A 56 -7.78 4.55 29.87
CA ALA A 56 -7.70 4.25 31.29
C ALA A 56 -6.80 3.04 31.58
N SER A 57 -6.54 2.22 30.56
CA SER A 57 -5.65 1.08 30.68
C SER A 57 -4.18 1.51 30.52
N ARG A 58 -3.32 1.14 31.47
CA ARG A 58 -1.86 1.36 31.34
C ARG A 58 -1.23 0.62 30.16
N LYS A 59 -1.96 -0.34 29.54
CA LYS A 59 -1.55 -1.14 28.40
C LYS A 59 -2.09 -0.61 27.07
N GLY A 60 -2.85 0.50 27.08
CA GLY A 60 -3.36 1.12 25.86
C GLY A 60 -2.22 1.58 24.95
N ILE A 61 -2.29 1.21 23.67
CA ILE A 61 -1.31 1.58 22.64
C ILE A 61 -1.98 2.38 21.53
N ILE A 62 -1.17 3.14 20.80
CA ILE A 62 -1.57 3.87 19.60
C ILE A 62 -1.74 2.85 18.45
N LEU A 63 -2.94 2.78 17.88
CA LEU A 63 -3.27 1.91 16.75
C LEU A 63 -3.04 2.63 15.42
N ALA A 64 -3.51 3.87 15.31
CA ALA A 64 -3.32 4.73 14.13
C ALA A 64 -3.26 6.20 14.57
N LYS A 65 -2.76 7.06 13.70
CA LYS A 65 -2.62 8.49 13.95
C LYS A 65 -2.69 9.27 12.65
N ASN A 66 -3.16 10.53 12.72
CA ASN A 66 -3.15 11.44 11.59
C ASN A 66 -1.78 12.11 11.37
N GLU A 67 -1.64 12.89 10.32
CA GLU A 67 -0.38 13.57 9.99
C GLU A 67 0.05 14.60 11.03
N PRO A 68 -0.84 15.43 11.63
CA PRO A 68 -0.45 16.31 12.75
C PRO A 68 0.15 15.55 13.95
N ALA A 69 -0.45 14.43 14.36
CA ALA A 69 0.11 13.60 15.43
C ALA A 69 1.45 12.94 15.05
N LYS A 70 1.59 12.54 13.80
CA LYS A 70 2.84 12.01 13.24
C LYS A 70 3.95 13.07 13.23
N ALA A 71 3.63 14.33 12.90
CA ALA A 71 4.56 15.46 12.95
C ALA A 71 5.05 15.75 14.38
N CYS A 72 4.23 15.50 15.40
CA CYS A 72 4.63 15.53 16.82
C CYS A 72 5.52 14.35 17.25
N GLY A 73 5.80 13.41 16.35
CA GLY A 73 6.63 12.23 16.62
C GLY A 73 5.89 11.07 17.30
N VAL A 74 4.55 11.07 17.29
CA VAL A 74 3.74 9.93 17.77
C VAL A 74 3.94 8.73 16.84
N LYS A 75 4.15 7.54 17.43
CA LYS A 75 4.40 6.29 16.69
C LYS A 75 3.28 5.26 16.94
N THR A 76 2.98 4.46 15.92
CA THR A 76 2.12 3.28 16.07
C THR A 76 2.78 2.27 17.02
N ALA A 77 1.98 1.55 17.78
CA ALA A 77 2.38 0.57 18.79
C ALA A 77 3.08 1.15 20.04
N GLU A 78 3.32 2.46 20.15
CA GLU A 78 3.77 3.04 21.40
C GLU A 78 2.62 3.20 22.41
N THR A 79 2.96 3.29 23.69
CA THR A 79 1.96 3.50 24.73
C THR A 79 1.36 4.90 24.67
N ILE A 80 0.10 5.04 25.08
CA ILE A 80 -0.58 6.35 25.17
C ILE A 80 0.24 7.34 25.99
N TRP A 81 0.87 6.88 27.07
CA TRP A 81 1.73 7.72 27.91
C TRP A 81 2.95 8.27 27.14
N GLN A 82 3.62 7.43 26.35
CA GLN A 82 4.74 7.87 25.51
C GLN A 82 4.28 8.88 24.46
N ALA A 83 3.14 8.61 23.82
CA ALA A 83 2.56 9.51 22.83
C ALA A 83 2.24 10.89 23.42
N ARG A 84 1.57 10.94 24.58
CA ARG A 84 1.24 12.21 25.27
C ARG A 84 2.44 13.00 25.74
N ARG A 85 3.55 12.34 26.06
CA ARG A 85 4.81 13.06 26.39
C ARG A 85 5.38 13.82 25.19
N LYS A 86 5.15 13.33 23.97
CA LYS A 86 5.60 13.97 22.73
C LYS A 86 4.58 15.00 22.22
N CYS A 87 3.31 14.72 22.45
CA CYS A 87 2.19 15.49 21.96
C CYS A 87 1.16 15.68 23.11
N PRO A 88 1.33 16.69 24.00
CA PRO A 88 0.44 16.91 25.14
C PRO A 88 -1.03 17.12 24.74
N ASP A 89 -1.26 17.78 23.60
CA ASP A 89 -2.61 18.09 23.08
C ASP A 89 -3.19 16.97 22.20
N LEU A 90 -2.63 15.76 22.28
CA LEU A 90 -3.08 14.61 21.50
C LEU A 90 -4.52 14.23 21.85
N VAL A 91 -5.41 14.35 20.88
CA VAL A 91 -6.79 13.88 20.97
C VAL A 91 -6.81 12.36 20.76
N LEU A 92 -7.43 11.66 21.71
CA LEU A 92 -7.54 10.21 21.69
C LEU A 92 -8.96 9.79 21.34
N LEU A 93 -9.10 8.92 20.34
CA LEU A 93 -10.38 8.36 19.91
C LEU A 93 -10.39 6.84 20.14
N PRO A 94 -11.53 6.27 20.54
CA PRO A 94 -11.69 4.82 20.61
C PRO A 94 -11.78 4.22 19.22
N PRO A 95 -11.39 2.94 19.02
CA PRO A 95 -11.50 2.28 17.73
C PRO A 95 -12.91 1.76 17.46
N HIS A 96 -13.38 1.92 16.22
CA HIS A 96 -14.64 1.38 15.71
C HIS A 96 -14.38 0.31 14.65
N HIS A 97 -13.89 -0.87 15.05
CA HIS A 97 -13.48 -1.94 14.14
C HIS A 97 -14.55 -2.40 13.13
N GLY A 98 -15.84 -2.29 13.48
CA GLY A 98 -16.94 -2.56 12.55
C GLY A 98 -16.90 -1.61 11.35
N LEU A 99 -16.79 -0.32 11.62
CA LEU A 99 -16.71 0.73 10.61
C LEU A 99 -15.45 0.56 9.72
N TYR A 100 -14.31 0.19 10.31
CA TYR A 100 -13.08 -0.03 9.52
C TYR A 100 -13.24 -1.19 8.54
N ARG A 101 -13.93 -2.27 8.93
CA ARG A 101 -14.24 -3.38 8.00
C ARG A 101 -15.13 -2.95 6.87
N GLU A 102 -16.14 -2.13 7.13
CA GLU A 102 -17.03 -1.59 6.09
C GLU A 102 -16.26 -0.77 5.07
N PHE A 103 -15.40 0.16 5.51
CA PHE A 103 -14.55 0.95 4.61
C PHE A 103 -13.52 0.09 3.87
N SER A 104 -12.93 -0.91 4.51
CA SER A 104 -12.02 -1.87 3.86
C SER A 104 -12.74 -2.63 2.73
N HIS A 105 -13.95 -3.12 2.97
CA HIS A 105 -14.74 -3.79 1.94
C HIS A 105 -15.13 -2.85 0.79
N LEU A 106 -15.54 -1.63 1.10
CA LEU A 106 -15.88 -0.63 0.09
C LEU A 106 -14.68 -0.31 -0.82
N VAL A 107 -13.51 -0.07 -0.24
CA VAL A 107 -12.29 0.21 -0.99
C VAL A 107 -11.85 -1.01 -1.83
N ASN A 108 -11.93 -2.22 -1.29
CA ASN A 108 -11.63 -3.42 -2.08
C ASN A 108 -12.63 -3.66 -3.22
N ALA A 109 -13.89 -3.27 -3.05
CA ALA A 109 -14.88 -3.29 -4.14
C ALA A 109 -14.52 -2.28 -5.26
N ILE A 110 -13.96 -1.11 -4.91
CA ILE A 110 -13.41 -0.17 -5.89
C ILE A 110 -12.25 -0.81 -6.65
N TYR A 111 -11.31 -1.46 -5.96
CA TYR A 111 -10.19 -2.17 -6.60
C TYR A 111 -10.66 -3.23 -7.59
N GLY A 112 -11.74 -3.96 -7.25
CA GLY A 112 -12.37 -4.98 -8.12
C GLY A 112 -12.92 -4.43 -9.44
N GLN A 113 -13.11 -3.12 -9.58
CA GLN A 113 -13.51 -2.49 -10.85
C GLN A 113 -12.35 -2.46 -11.87
N TYR A 114 -11.11 -2.56 -11.41
CA TYR A 114 -9.90 -2.48 -12.24
C TYR A 114 -9.28 -3.83 -12.57
N THR A 115 -9.45 -4.83 -11.72
CA THR A 115 -8.96 -6.19 -11.93
C THR A 115 -9.66 -7.19 -11.01
N ASP A 116 -9.85 -8.43 -11.49
CA ASP A 116 -10.33 -9.54 -10.67
C ASP A 116 -9.22 -10.11 -9.75
N LEU A 117 -7.96 -9.72 -9.99
CA LEU A 117 -6.80 -10.23 -9.25
C LEU A 117 -6.44 -9.27 -8.11
N VAL A 118 -7.36 -9.11 -7.17
CA VAL A 118 -7.18 -8.35 -5.92
C VAL A 118 -6.81 -9.32 -4.80
N GLU A 119 -5.69 -9.06 -4.12
CA GLU A 119 -5.24 -9.85 -2.97
C GLU A 119 -5.14 -8.93 -1.75
N PRO A 120 -6.12 -8.96 -0.84
CA PRO A 120 -6.04 -8.21 0.42
C PRO A 120 -4.86 -8.65 1.29
N PHE A 121 -4.17 -7.65 1.87
CA PHE A 121 -3.06 -7.85 2.81
C PHE A 121 -3.30 -6.99 4.05
N GLY A 122 -3.99 -7.54 5.01
CA GLY A 122 -4.50 -6.78 6.15
C GLY A 122 -5.82 -6.08 5.85
N ILE A 123 -6.20 -5.14 6.72
CA ILE A 123 -7.48 -4.44 6.63
C ILE A 123 -7.40 -3.18 5.73
N ASP A 124 -6.21 -2.65 5.53
CA ASP A 124 -5.93 -1.37 4.88
C ASP A 124 -4.99 -1.47 3.67
N GLU A 125 -4.56 -2.67 3.32
CA GLU A 125 -3.62 -2.89 2.22
C GLU A 125 -4.12 -3.98 1.26
N SER A 126 -3.85 -3.82 -0.04
CA SER A 126 -4.14 -4.84 -1.07
C SER A 126 -3.12 -4.78 -2.21
N TRP A 127 -2.77 -5.95 -2.76
CA TRP A 127 -2.12 -6.04 -4.06
C TRP A 127 -3.14 -6.22 -5.18
N LEU A 128 -2.89 -5.59 -6.30
CA LEU A 128 -3.67 -5.71 -7.52
C LEU A 128 -2.72 -6.12 -8.66
N ASP A 129 -2.98 -7.23 -9.32
CA ASP A 129 -2.32 -7.55 -10.58
C ASP A 129 -3.18 -7.01 -11.73
N ILE A 130 -2.74 -5.93 -12.34
CA ILE A 130 -3.45 -5.27 -13.44
C ILE A 130 -2.89 -5.63 -14.82
N THR A 131 -1.94 -6.57 -14.88
CA THR A 131 -1.25 -6.95 -16.13
C THR A 131 -2.24 -7.28 -17.25
N GLY A 132 -3.26 -8.07 -16.95
CA GLY A 132 -4.27 -8.50 -17.93
C GLY A 132 -5.34 -7.47 -18.25
N SER A 133 -5.63 -6.55 -17.32
CA SER A 133 -6.72 -5.56 -17.46
C SER A 133 -6.25 -4.18 -17.89
N MET A 134 -4.93 -3.91 -17.86
CA MET A 134 -4.35 -2.59 -18.16
C MET A 134 -4.86 -1.95 -19.45
N HIS A 135 -5.04 -2.77 -20.50
CA HIS A 135 -5.49 -2.31 -21.83
C HIS A 135 -6.90 -1.68 -21.80
N LEU A 136 -7.73 -2.04 -20.82
CA LEU A 136 -9.08 -1.48 -20.62
C LEU A 136 -9.05 -0.06 -20.05
N PHE A 137 -7.93 0.34 -19.44
CA PHE A 137 -7.78 1.61 -18.71
C PHE A 137 -6.64 2.48 -19.26
N GLY A 138 -6.33 2.35 -20.56
CA GLY A 138 -5.33 3.19 -21.23
C GLY A 138 -3.91 2.62 -21.25
N GLY A 139 -3.66 1.44 -20.68
CA GLY A 139 -2.41 0.70 -20.82
C GLY A 139 -1.20 1.21 -20.02
N ASP A 140 -1.38 2.16 -19.08
CA ASP A 140 -0.32 2.70 -18.23
C ASP A 140 -0.61 2.44 -16.75
N GLY A 141 0.28 1.67 -16.10
CA GLY A 141 0.15 1.30 -14.69
C GLY A 141 0.12 2.50 -13.74
N ARG A 142 0.87 3.57 -14.03
CA ARG A 142 0.84 4.80 -13.22
C ARG A 142 -0.50 5.52 -13.36
N ALA A 143 -0.98 5.69 -14.59
CA ALA A 143 -2.26 6.35 -14.83
C ALA A 143 -3.41 5.62 -14.15
N ILE A 144 -3.41 4.28 -14.19
CA ILE A 144 -4.40 3.44 -13.49
C ILE A 144 -4.30 3.62 -11.97
N ALA A 145 -3.11 3.62 -11.40
CA ALA A 145 -2.90 3.88 -9.99
C ALA A 145 -3.43 5.25 -9.55
N ASP A 146 -3.20 6.28 -10.37
CA ASP A 146 -3.71 7.63 -10.11
C ASP A 146 -5.25 7.70 -10.25
N GLN A 147 -5.86 6.95 -11.18
CA GLN A 147 -7.32 6.81 -11.28
C GLN A 147 -7.89 6.13 -10.04
N ILE A 148 -7.32 5.00 -9.61
CA ILE A 148 -7.75 4.29 -8.39
C ILE A 148 -7.69 5.24 -7.19
N ARG A 149 -6.60 6.01 -7.03
CA ARG A 149 -6.47 6.99 -5.95
C ARG A 149 -7.59 8.04 -5.99
N GLY A 150 -7.88 8.57 -7.18
CA GLY A 150 -8.98 9.52 -7.40
C GLY A 150 -10.33 8.93 -7.00
N THR A 151 -10.66 7.75 -7.51
CA THR A 151 -11.92 7.06 -7.22
C THR A 151 -12.08 6.77 -5.72
N VAL A 152 -11.04 6.22 -5.06
CA VAL A 152 -11.10 5.99 -3.61
C VAL A 152 -11.36 7.29 -2.85
N LYS A 153 -10.67 8.38 -3.22
CA LYS A 153 -10.84 9.67 -2.56
C LYS A 153 -12.24 10.27 -2.77
N GLU A 154 -12.76 10.20 -3.99
CA GLU A 154 -14.07 10.74 -4.35
C GLU A 154 -15.20 9.94 -3.69
N GLU A 155 -15.13 8.61 -3.71
CA GLU A 155 -16.21 7.76 -3.20
C GLU A 155 -16.20 7.58 -1.68
N THR A 156 -15.00 7.65 -1.05
CA THR A 156 -14.88 7.33 0.38
C THR A 156 -14.41 8.49 1.25
N GLY A 157 -13.83 9.53 0.66
CA GLY A 157 -13.14 10.59 1.40
C GLY A 157 -11.78 10.17 1.99
N LEU A 158 -11.35 8.92 1.77
CA LEU A 158 -10.05 8.41 2.22
C LEU A 158 -8.99 8.63 1.14
N THR A 159 -7.72 8.60 1.53
CA THR A 159 -6.60 8.62 0.59
C THR A 159 -5.80 7.33 0.67
N ILE A 160 -5.18 6.96 -0.45
CA ILE A 160 -4.26 5.82 -0.52
C ILE A 160 -2.92 6.24 -1.08
N SER A 161 -1.87 5.53 -0.70
CA SER A 161 -0.59 5.57 -1.40
C SER A 161 -0.41 4.30 -2.22
N VAL A 162 0.01 4.43 -3.47
CA VAL A 162 0.12 3.31 -4.39
C VAL A 162 1.56 3.15 -4.88
N GLY A 163 2.09 1.94 -4.73
CA GLY A 163 3.32 1.53 -5.38
C GLY A 163 3.02 0.69 -6.63
N VAL A 164 3.64 1.02 -7.73
CA VAL A 164 3.52 0.31 -9.01
C VAL A 164 4.86 -0.33 -9.35
N SER A 165 4.90 -1.65 -9.54
CA SER A 165 6.13 -2.34 -9.87
C SER A 165 5.88 -3.67 -10.58
N PHE A 166 6.94 -4.40 -10.90
CA PHE A 166 6.91 -5.71 -11.58
C PHE A 166 6.79 -6.92 -10.64
N ASN A 167 6.77 -6.68 -9.32
CA ASN A 167 6.52 -7.69 -8.29
C ASN A 167 5.91 -7.07 -7.02
N LYS A 168 5.35 -7.93 -6.15
CA LYS A 168 4.69 -7.54 -4.90
C LYS A 168 5.61 -6.81 -3.92
N VAL A 169 6.86 -7.25 -3.78
CA VAL A 169 7.82 -6.71 -2.80
C VAL A 169 8.13 -5.26 -3.14
N PHE A 170 8.46 -4.98 -4.40
CA PHE A 170 8.79 -3.62 -4.83
C PHE A 170 7.55 -2.72 -4.98
N ALA A 171 6.38 -3.30 -5.29
CA ALA A 171 5.13 -2.54 -5.23
C ALA A 171 4.85 -2.07 -3.78
N LYS A 172 5.00 -2.96 -2.78
CA LYS A 172 4.87 -2.58 -1.35
C LYS A 172 5.90 -1.53 -0.96
N LEU A 173 7.17 -1.73 -1.29
CA LEU A 173 8.22 -0.75 -1.04
C LEU A 173 7.87 0.62 -1.63
N GLY A 174 7.39 0.65 -2.88
CA GLY A 174 6.99 1.87 -3.57
C GLY A 174 5.87 2.62 -2.85
N SER A 175 4.86 1.90 -2.32
CA SER A 175 3.76 2.52 -1.57
C SER A 175 4.20 3.19 -0.27
N ASP A 176 5.32 2.74 0.31
CA ASP A 176 5.88 3.31 1.54
C ASP A 176 6.84 4.49 1.30
N MET A 177 7.41 4.63 0.08
CA MET A 177 8.39 5.69 -0.23
C MET A 177 7.80 7.10 -0.19
N LYS A 178 6.52 7.25 -0.62
CA LYS A 178 5.83 8.53 -0.63
C LYS A 178 4.45 8.38 -0.02
N LYS A 179 4.23 9.05 1.10
CA LYS A 179 2.95 9.12 1.82
C LYS A 179 2.75 10.55 2.33
N PRO A 180 1.51 11.01 2.45
CA PRO A 180 0.26 10.40 2.00
C PRO A 180 -0.10 10.72 0.54
N ASP A 181 -1.16 10.07 0.02
CA ASP A 181 -1.85 10.37 -1.24
C ASP A 181 -0.91 10.49 -2.44
N ALA A 182 -0.08 9.46 -2.68
CA ALA A 182 0.95 9.49 -3.70
C ALA A 182 1.06 8.18 -4.50
N THR A 183 1.52 8.27 -5.73
CA THR A 183 1.90 7.13 -6.56
C THR A 183 3.41 7.08 -6.75
N THR A 184 4.02 5.94 -6.48
CA THR A 184 5.45 5.67 -6.72
C THR A 184 5.58 4.52 -7.71
N VAL A 185 6.31 4.74 -8.80
CA VAL A 185 6.64 3.69 -9.77
C VAL A 185 8.08 3.25 -9.56
N LEU A 186 8.29 1.94 -9.46
CA LEU A 186 9.60 1.30 -9.40
C LEU A 186 9.74 0.32 -10.56
N THR A 187 10.46 0.72 -11.60
CA THR A 187 10.82 -0.12 -12.74
C THR A 187 12.08 -0.92 -12.46
N ARG A 188 12.41 -1.91 -13.30
CA ARG A 188 13.68 -2.64 -13.19
C ARG A 188 14.89 -1.71 -13.30
N ALA A 189 14.82 -0.67 -14.12
CA ALA A 189 15.87 0.30 -14.28
C ALA A 189 16.10 1.17 -13.01
N ASP A 190 15.03 1.36 -12.23
CA ASP A 190 15.11 2.14 -10.98
C ASP A 190 15.78 1.37 -9.82
N VAL A 191 15.84 0.04 -9.90
CA VAL A 191 16.29 -0.82 -8.78
C VAL A 191 17.69 -0.47 -8.29
N PRO A 192 18.72 -0.32 -9.17
CA PRO A 192 20.07 0.02 -8.71
C PRO A 192 20.17 1.36 -7.96
N GLU A 193 19.40 2.35 -8.40
CA GLU A 193 19.50 3.71 -7.87
C GLU A 193 18.56 3.97 -6.68
N LYS A 194 17.36 3.37 -6.71
CA LYS A 194 16.31 3.68 -5.74
C LYS A 194 16.10 2.60 -4.68
N VAL A 195 16.42 1.33 -4.99
CA VAL A 195 16.15 0.19 -4.09
C VAL A 195 17.43 -0.29 -3.41
N TRP A 196 18.51 -0.55 -4.14
CA TRP A 196 19.75 -1.08 -3.55
C TRP A 196 20.38 -0.21 -2.46
N PRO A 197 20.27 1.14 -2.47
CA PRO A 197 20.78 1.97 -1.38
C PRO A 197 19.97 1.89 -0.08
N LEU A 198 18.73 1.33 -0.13
CA LEU A 198 17.86 1.28 1.04
C LEU A 198 18.35 0.20 2.04
N PRO A 199 18.08 0.42 3.33
CA PRO A 199 18.29 -0.64 4.32
C PRO A 199 17.47 -1.88 3.97
N VAL A 200 18.04 -3.06 4.11
CA VAL A 200 17.35 -4.33 3.84
C VAL A 200 16.09 -4.50 4.70
N THR A 201 16.05 -3.85 5.87
CA THR A 201 14.90 -3.82 6.79
C THR A 201 13.68 -3.06 6.24
N ASP A 202 13.83 -2.33 5.13
CA ASP A 202 12.71 -1.65 4.46
C ASP A 202 11.94 -2.62 3.54
N LEU A 203 12.51 -3.80 3.28
CA LEU A 203 11.82 -4.83 2.52
C LEU A 203 10.81 -5.57 3.39
N LEU A 204 9.67 -5.88 2.77
CA LEU A 204 8.60 -6.64 3.42
C LEU A 204 9.14 -7.96 4.01
N PHE A 205 8.74 -8.28 5.24
CA PHE A 205 9.14 -9.45 6.03
C PHE A 205 10.63 -9.54 6.42
N VAL A 206 11.40 -8.50 6.18
CA VAL A 206 12.77 -8.43 6.70
C VAL A 206 12.74 -7.67 8.02
N GLY A 207 12.82 -8.42 9.12
CA GLY A 207 12.87 -7.88 10.48
C GLY A 207 14.28 -7.49 10.93
N ARG A 208 14.37 -6.93 12.13
CA ARG A 208 15.62 -6.64 12.83
C ARG A 208 16.08 -7.86 13.62
#